data_eac808848a4190d5f73292289415c476
#
_entry.id   eac808848a4190d5f73292289415c476
#
_cell.length_a   1.000
_cell.length_b   1.000
_cell.length_c   1.000
_cell.angle_alpha   90.00
_cell.angle_beta   90.00
_cell.angle_gamma   90.00
#
_symmetry.space_group_name_H-M   'P 1'
#
loop_
_entity.id
_entity.type
_entity.pdbx_description
1 polymer ?
#
loop_
_entity_poly.entity_id
_entity_poly.type
_entity_poly.pdbx_seq_one_letter_code
_entity_poly.pdbx_strand_id
1 'polypeptide(L)'
;MCDDNIKPFELQFPDVLACSFHDVKNSLELLSVTLDNLSEGIPEYPDKKEHLCSVQYEVLRISNTLTYMLTVYKMENRQFVMDMNHYSVHELLEETYYKHHLLTRTRGLAMEIICSEELVCFFDRNLVSIILDETINNSCRYTRSKLRVAASADEKYMTLVVEDDGPGYPDEILKMVNEERSESIKPQMKRNRTGLGMYFAGAIARNHTNKFGDSGHIYLSNGGNLGGSRFSLSIPL
;
A
#
# COMPACT_ATOMS: atom_id res chain seq x y z
N MET A 1 23.96 52.28 -5.96
CA MET A 1 22.85 51.88 -5.13
C MET A 1 22.33 50.59 -5.69
N CYS A 2 22.79 49.49 -5.17
CA CYS A 2 22.25 48.14 -5.51
C CYS A 2 21.15 47.87 -4.48
N ASP A 3 19.91 47.85 -4.98
CA ASP A 3 18.76 47.38 -4.22
C ASP A 3 18.79 45.85 -4.27
N ASP A 4 19.41 45.25 -3.26
CA ASP A 4 19.29 43.82 -2.95
C ASP A 4 17.88 43.56 -2.37
N ASN A 5 16.94 43.36 -3.27
CA ASN A 5 15.60 42.95 -2.90
C ASN A 5 15.63 41.42 -2.61
N ILE A 6 16.24 41.03 -1.48
CA ILE A 6 16.14 39.69 -0.94
C ILE A 6 14.70 39.50 -0.50
N LYS A 7 13.89 38.86 -1.36
CA LYS A 7 12.56 38.40 -0.93
C LYS A 7 12.74 37.49 0.28
N PRO A 8 12.02 37.73 1.39
CA PRO A 8 12.07 36.82 2.52
C PRO A 8 11.65 35.43 2.07
N PHE A 9 12.43 34.42 2.45
CA PHE A 9 12.11 33.01 2.20
C PHE A 9 10.85 32.67 3.00
N GLU A 10 9.69 32.77 2.39
CA GLU A 10 8.41 32.32 2.98
C GLU A 10 8.35 30.80 2.85
N LEU A 11 8.71 30.12 3.94
CA LEU A 11 8.39 28.69 4.12
C LEU A 11 6.86 28.54 4.09
N GLN A 12 6.35 27.95 3.03
CA GLN A 12 4.93 27.60 2.98
C GLN A 12 4.69 26.39 3.89
N PHE A 13 3.56 26.40 4.62
CA PHE A 13 3.19 25.30 5.52
C PHE A 13 3.30 23.89 4.88
N PRO A 14 2.98 23.70 3.57
CA PRO A 14 3.22 22.46 2.84
C PRO A 14 4.68 22.00 2.82
N ASP A 15 5.62 22.92 2.63
CA ASP A 15 7.05 22.59 2.56
C ASP A 15 7.58 22.19 3.94
N VAL A 16 7.12 22.86 4.99
CA VAL A 16 7.45 22.49 6.38
C VAL A 16 6.92 21.10 6.73
N LEU A 17 5.67 20.79 6.32
CA LEU A 17 5.10 19.47 6.51
C LEU A 17 5.89 18.39 5.76
N ALA A 18 6.22 18.62 4.49
CA ALA A 18 6.98 17.68 3.68
C ALA A 18 8.36 17.39 4.29
N CYS A 19 9.08 18.44 4.74
CA CYS A 19 10.35 18.28 5.45
C CYS A 19 10.18 17.51 6.76
N SER A 20 9.17 17.83 7.56
CA SER A 20 8.90 17.16 8.84
C SER A 20 8.57 15.69 8.64
N PHE A 21 7.79 15.34 7.63
CA PHE A 21 7.48 13.94 7.29
C PHE A 21 8.74 13.17 6.85
N HIS A 22 9.60 13.84 6.06
CA HIS A 22 10.88 13.24 5.65
C HIS A 22 11.79 12.94 6.85
N ASP A 23 11.89 13.86 7.79
CA ASP A 23 12.72 13.70 8.99
C ASP A 23 12.18 12.60 9.93
N VAL A 24 10.86 12.53 10.10
CA VAL A 24 10.24 11.45 10.87
C VAL A 24 10.42 10.10 10.19
N LYS A 25 10.30 10.03 8.85
CA LYS A 25 10.56 8.81 8.08
C LYS A 25 11.99 8.33 8.27
N ASN A 26 12.99 9.22 8.14
CA ASN A 26 14.40 8.88 8.34
C ASN A 26 14.66 8.36 9.77
N SER A 27 14.03 8.96 10.77
CA SER A 27 14.13 8.51 12.17
C SER A 27 13.54 7.12 12.37
N LEU A 28 12.43 6.81 11.70
CA LEU A 28 11.80 5.49 11.74
C LEU A 28 12.61 4.43 10.99
N GLU A 29 13.25 4.79 9.87
CA GLU A 29 14.18 3.90 9.15
C GLU A 29 15.39 3.55 10.02
N LEU A 30 15.98 4.53 10.71
CA LEU A 30 17.07 4.29 11.65
C LEU A 30 16.65 3.39 12.81
N LEU A 31 15.43 3.60 13.34
CA LEU A 31 14.87 2.76 14.39
C LEU A 31 14.64 1.33 13.90
N SER A 32 14.18 1.15 12.66
CA SER A 32 13.99 -0.18 12.04
C SER A 32 15.32 -0.92 11.96
N VAL A 33 16.36 -0.28 11.40
CA VAL A 33 17.71 -0.87 11.31
C VAL A 33 18.28 -1.22 12.69
N THR A 34 18.03 -0.38 13.70
CA THR A 34 18.49 -0.65 15.08
C THR A 34 17.76 -1.86 15.67
N LEU A 35 16.48 -2.02 15.42
CA LEU A 35 15.69 -3.18 15.84
C LEU A 35 16.12 -4.47 15.12
N ASP A 36 16.46 -4.37 13.83
CA ASP A 36 16.98 -5.50 13.05
C ASP A 36 18.32 -6.01 13.63
N ASN A 37 19.24 -5.08 13.91
CA ASN A 37 20.53 -5.39 14.55
C ASN A 37 20.35 -6.02 15.96
N LEU A 38 19.36 -5.54 16.73
CA LEU A 38 19.05 -6.12 18.02
C LEU A 38 18.47 -7.53 17.89
N SER A 39 17.71 -7.82 16.81
CA SER A 39 17.12 -9.14 16.56
C SER A 39 18.18 -10.22 16.29
N GLU A 40 19.28 -9.84 15.63
CA GLU A 40 20.39 -10.76 15.33
C GLU A 40 21.18 -11.14 16.60
N GLY A 41 21.16 -10.31 17.64
CA GLY A 41 21.90 -10.50 18.89
C GLY A 41 21.14 -11.18 20.03
N ILE A 42 19.88 -11.55 19.85
CA ILE A 42 19.04 -12.18 20.91
C ILE A 42 18.97 -13.70 20.69
N PRO A 43 19.75 -14.52 21.42
CA PRO A 43 19.58 -15.97 21.40
C PRO A 43 18.38 -16.40 22.25
N GLU A 44 17.52 -17.27 21.70
CA GLU A 44 16.67 -18.26 22.39
C GLU A 44 15.61 -17.79 23.44
N TYR A 45 15.14 -16.55 23.43
CA TYR A 45 13.97 -16.19 24.22
C TYR A 45 12.77 -15.94 23.29
N PRO A 46 11.87 -16.91 23.05
CA PRO A 46 10.75 -16.80 22.12
C PRO A 46 9.90 -15.56 22.37
N ASP A 47 9.57 -15.27 23.63
CA ASP A 47 8.74 -14.15 24.03
C ASP A 47 9.36 -12.79 23.67
N LYS A 48 10.68 -12.65 23.82
CA LYS A 48 11.38 -11.39 23.46
C LYS A 48 11.43 -11.19 21.97
N LYS A 49 11.57 -12.25 21.20
CA LYS A 49 11.57 -12.21 19.74
C LYS A 49 10.21 -11.79 19.19
N GLU A 50 9.11 -12.31 19.78
CA GLU A 50 7.75 -11.93 19.41
C GLU A 50 7.48 -10.44 19.71
N HIS A 51 7.89 -9.95 20.87
CA HIS A 51 7.78 -8.53 21.21
C HIS A 51 8.58 -7.64 20.26
N LEU A 52 9.80 -8.04 19.90
CA LEU A 52 10.64 -7.29 18.97
C LEU A 52 10.00 -7.23 17.55
N CYS A 53 9.51 -8.36 17.04
CA CYS A 53 8.77 -8.41 15.78
C CYS A 53 7.53 -7.51 15.82
N SER A 54 6.83 -7.44 16.96
CA SER A 54 5.67 -6.55 17.11
C SER A 54 6.08 -5.07 17.03
N VAL A 55 7.20 -4.69 17.66
CA VAL A 55 7.71 -3.30 17.60
C VAL A 55 8.19 -2.95 16.20
N GLN A 56 8.96 -3.82 15.55
CA GLN A 56 9.40 -3.64 14.14
C GLN A 56 8.21 -3.42 13.22
N TYR A 57 7.17 -4.23 13.41
CA TYR A 57 5.94 -4.10 12.66
C TYR A 57 5.26 -2.73 12.87
N GLU A 58 5.15 -2.24 14.12
CA GLU A 58 4.53 -0.93 14.41
C GLU A 58 5.35 0.23 13.82
N VAL A 59 6.69 0.15 13.86
CA VAL A 59 7.58 1.13 13.24
C VAL A 59 7.35 1.19 11.72
N LEU A 60 7.29 0.03 11.06
CA LEU A 60 7.02 -0.05 9.63
C LEU A 60 5.63 0.51 9.29
N ARG A 61 4.63 0.21 10.11
CA ARG A 61 3.26 0.71 9.94
C ARG A 61 3.20 2.24 10.03
N ILE A 62 3.90 2.84 10.98
CA ILE A 62 3.96 4.30 11.13
C ILE A 62 4.67 4.92 9.92
N SER A 63 5.80 4.36 9.49
CA SER A 63 6.55 4.82 8.31
C SER A 63 5.69 4.81 7.04
N ASN A 64 4.99 3.70 6.80
CA ASN A 64 4.07 3.59 5.66
C ASN A 64 2.93 4.61 5.74
N THR A 65 2.34 4.79 6.92
CA THR A 65 1.26 5.79 7.15
C THR A 65 1.72 7.19 6.78
N LEU A 66 2.92 7.59 7.19
CA LEU A 66 3.50 8.90 6.84
C LEU A 66 3.76 9.03 5.33
N THR A 67 4.28 7.99 4.70
CA THR A 67 4.49 7.95 3.25
C THR A 67 3.17 8.12 2.50
N TYR A 68 2.10 7.45 2.95
CA TYR A 68 0.76 7.58 2.35
C TYR A 68 0.21 8.99 2.49
N MET A 69 0.30 9.57 3.68
CA MET A 69 -0.15 10.95 3.93
C MET A 69 0.58 11.93 3.02
N LEU A 70 1.90 11.82 2.92
CA LEU A 70 2.70 12.71 2.08
C LEU A 70 2.38 12.54 0.59
N THR A 71 2.21 11.31 0.13
CA THR A 71 1.89 11.00 -1.28
C THR A 71 0.51 11.57 -1.65
N VAL A 72 -0.52 11.31 -0.83
CA VAL A 72 -1.86 11.87 -1.04
C VAL A 72 -1.82 13.39 -1.01
N TYR A 73 -1.14 13.97 -0.03
CA TYR A 73 -0.98 15.42 0.06
C TYR A 73 -0.37 16.03 -1.23
N LYS A 74 0.70 15.41 -1.75
CA LYS A 74 1.32 15.84 -3.01
C LYS A 74 0.38 15.67 -4.21
N MET A 75 -0.40 14.59 -4.25
CA MET A 75 -1.39 14.35 -5.29
C MET A 75 -2.49 15.42 -5.29
N GLU A 76 -3.07 15.73 -4.12
CA GLU A 76 -4.13 16.74 -3.98
C GLU A 76 -3.65 18.14 -4.33
N ASN A 77 -2.38 18.45 -4.05
CA ASN A 77 -1.77 19.75 -4.38
C ASN A 77 -1.14 19.79 -5.79
N ARG A 78 -1.36 18.79 -6.64
CA ARG A 78 -0.81 18.69 -8.00
C ARG A 78 0.73 18.76 -8.03
N GLN A 79 1.38 18.39 -6.96
CA GLN A 79 2.84 18.35 -6.83
C GLN A 79 3.42 16.94 -7.05
N PHE A 80 2.55 15.97 -7.33
CA PHE A 80 2.92 14.58 -7.59
C PHE A 80 2.89 14.29 -9.08
N VAL A 81 4.00 13.80 -9.60
CA VAL A 81 4.09 13.30 -10.99
C VAL A 81 4.20 11.79 -10.90
N MET A 82 3.27 11.07 -11.53
CA MET A 82 3.30 9.63 -11.62
C MET A 82 4.39 9.18 -12.60
N ASP A 83 5.15 8.16 -12.21
CA ASP A 83 6.15 7.52 -13.08
C ASP A 83 5.50 6.35 -13.85
N MET A 84 4.74 6.73 -14.88
CA MET A 84 3.96 5.79 -15.70
C MET A 84 4.82 5.18 -16.80
N ASN A 85 4.94 3.84 -16.81
CA ASN A 85 5.67 3.09 -17.82
C ASN A 85 5.04 1.72 -18.08
N HIS A 86 5.50 1.04 -19.13
CA HIS A 86 5.13 -0.35 -19.40
C HIS A 86 5.98 -1.28 -18.55
N TYR A 87 5.34 -2.03 -17.68
CA TYR A 87 5.99 -3.00 -16.80
C TYR A 87 5.35 -4.39 -16.93
N SER A 88 6.16 -5.42 -16.76
CA SER A 88 5.67 -6.78 -16.56
C SER A 88 4.94 -6.86 -15.22
N VAL A 89 3.66 -7.25 -15.28
CA VAL A 89 2.85 -7.46 -14.08
C VAL A 89 3.30 -8.74 -13.36
N HIS A 90 3.72 -9.75 -14.12
CA HIS A 90 4.25 -11.00 -13.57
C HIS A 90 5.50 -10.75 -12.71
N GLU A 91 6.49 -9.99 -13.24
CA GLU A 91 7.70 -9.66 -12.49
C GLU A 91 7.37 -8.87 -11.19
N LEU A 92 6.42 -7.92 -11.25
CA LEU A 92 5.96 -7.21 -10.06
C LEU A 92 5.40 -8.17 -9.01
N LEU A 93 4.59 -9.15 -9.40
CA LEU A 93 4.01 -10.12 -8.47
C LEU A 93 5.05 -11.10 -7.93
N GLU A 94 6.02 -11.52 -8.73
CA GLU A 94 7.14 -12.36 -8.25
C GLU A 94 7.98 -11.64 -7.20
N GLU A 95 8.37 -10.38 -7.45
CA GLU A 95 9.09 -9.57 -6.45
C GLU A 95 8.28 -9.41 -5.16
N THR A 96 6.98 -9.15 -5.30
CA THR A 96 6.06 -9.07 -4.17
C THR A 96 6.00 -10.40 -3.40
N TYR A 97 5.97 -11.53 -4.09
CA TYR A 97 6.02 -12.86 -3.47
C TYR A 97 7.31 -13.05 -2.67
N TYR A 98 8.47 -12.82 -3.26
CA TYR A 98 9.75 -12.99 -2.58
C TYR A 98 9.89 -12.04 -1.38
N LYS A 99 9.43 -10.81 -1.49
CA LYS A 99 9.43 -9.84 -0.42
C LYS A 99 8.61 -10.31 0.80
N HIS A 100 7.45 -10.93 0.58
CA HIS A 100 6.56 -11.38 1.63
C HIS A 100 6.74 -12.85 2.03
N HIS A 101 7.57 -13.61 1.32
CA HIS A 101 7.76 -15.04 1.53
C HIS A 101 8.19 -15.40 2.95
N LEU A 102 9.11 -14.64 3.55
CA LEU A 102 9.55 -14.90 4.91
C LEU A 102 8.41 -14.68 5.92
N LEU A 103 7.65 -13.59 5.77
CA LEU A 103 6.51 -13.27 6.63
C LEU A 103 5.41 -14.34 6.54
N THR A 104 5.02 -14.73 5.33
CA THR A 104 3.98 -15.74 5.12
C THR A 104 4.41 -17.09 5.67
N ARG A 105 5.65 -17.51 5.40
CA ARG A 105 6.22 -18.75 5.91
C ARG A 105 6.28 -18.79 7.44
N THR A 106 6.71 -17.73 8.09
CA THR A 106 6.79 -17.65 9.56
C THR A 106 5.40 -17.76 10.19
N ARG A 107 4.35 -17.33 9.49
CA ARG A 107 2.96 -17.44 9.93
C ARG A 107 2.26 -18.72 9.48
N GLY A 108 2.96 -19.63 8.79
CA GLY A 108 2.37 -20.86 8.27
C GLY A 108 1.36 -20.64 7.15
N LEU A 109 1.44 -19.52 6.43
CA LEU A 109 0.53 -19.17 5.34
C LEU A 109 1.11 -19.64 4.00
N ALA A 110 0.27 -20.28 3.18
CA ALA A 110 0.59 -20.59 1.78
C ALA A 110 0.20 -19.40 0.91
N MET A 111 1.17 -18.80 0.24
CA MET A 111 0.95 -17.72 -0.73
C MET A 111 1.16 -18.25 -2.14
N GLU A 112 0.22 -17.93 -3.05
CA GLU A 112 0.32 -18.28 -4.49
C GLU A 112 0.16 -17.05 -5.37
N ILE A 113 0.78 -17.10 -6.57
CA ILE A 113 0.64 -16.08 -7.61
C ILE A 113 -0.05 -16.70 -8.81
N ILE A 114 -0.99 -15.96 -9.42
CA ILE A 114 -1.66 -16.32 -10.66
C ILE A 114 -1.59 -15.13 -11.62
N CYS A 115 -0.71 -15.19 -12.59
CA CYS A 115 -0.52 -14.15 -13.61
C CYS A 115 0.08 -14.76 -14.87
N SER A 116 -0.31 -14.28 -16.05
CA SER A 116 0.39 -14.59 -17.29
C SER A 116 1.77 -13.95 -17.31
N GLU A 117 2.81 -14.67 -17.71
CA GLU A 117 4.17 -14.15 -17.86
C GLU A 117 4.25 -13.04 -18.91
N GLU A 118 3.34 -13.05 -19.89
CA GLU A 118 3.30 -12.09 -21.00
C GLU A 118 2.52 -10.81 -20.66
N LEU A 119 1.92 -10.71 -19.46
CA LEU A 119 1.08 -9.56 -19.09
C LEU A 119 1.95 -8.32 -18.83
N VAL A 120 1.90 -7.38 -19.76
CA VAL A 120 2.57 -6.06 -19.68
C VAL A 120 1.52 -4.98 -19.73
N CYS A 121 1.55 -4.05 -18.76
CA CYS A 121 0.59 -2.95 -18.64
C CYS A 121 1.29 -1.62 -18.36
N PHE A 122 0.58 -0.52 -18.61
CA PHE A 122 1.07 0.86 -18.41
C PHE A 122 0.59 1.39 -17.07
N PHE A 123 1.49 1.51 -16.08
CA PHE A 123 1.16 1.94 -14.72
C PHE A 123 2.38 2.46 -13.96
N ASP A 124 2.16 3.11 -12.81
CA ASP A 124 3.23 3.46 -11.86
C ASP A 124 3.53 2.25 -10.96
N ARG A 125 4.65 1.58 -11.26
CA ARG A 125 5.07 0.35 -10.59
C ARG A 125 5.29 0.54 -9.09
N ASN A 126 5.87 1.68 -8.69
CA ASN A 126 6.19 1.94 -7.29
C ASN A 126 4.90 2.12 -6.47
N LEU A 127 3.95 2.88 -6.97
CA LEU A 127 2.66 3.10 -6.30
C LEU A 127 1.84 1.83 -6.21
N VAL A 128 1.81 1.03 -7.27
CA VAL A 128 1.10 -0.26 -7.27
C VAL A 128 1.76 -1.26 -6.33
N SER A 129 3.11 -1.32 -6.28
CA SER A 129 3.85 -2.14 -5.30
C SER A 129 3.48 -1.78 -3.86
N ILE A 130 3.40 -0.49 -3.53
CA ILE A 130 3.00 -0.03 -2.19
C ILE A 130 1.58 -0.52 -1.84
N ILE A 131 0.63 -0.45 -2.78
CA ILE A 131 -0.74 -0.95 -2.56
C ILE A 131 -0.74 -2.46 -2.30
N LEU A 132 0.02 -3.23 -3.10
CA LEU A 132 0.13 -4.67 -2.92
C LEU A 132 0.74 -5.02 -1.56
N ASP A 133 1.85 -4.38 -1.19
CA ASP A 133 2.52 -4.59 0.10
C ASP A 133 1.57 -4.35 1.28
N GLU A 134 0.85 -3.22 1.26
CA GLU A 134 -0.10 -2.88 2.32
C GLU A 134 -1.25 -3.88 2.38
N THR A 135 -1.79 -4.25 1.22
CA THR A 135 -2.91 -5.19 1.15
C THR A 135 -2.50 -6.58 1.63
N ILE A 136 -1.32 -7.08 1.21
CA ILE A 136 -0.80 -8.38 1.63
C ILE A 136 -0.48 -8.38 3.13
N ASN A 137 0.16 -7.33 3.65
CA ASN A 137 0.43 -7.19 5.09
C ASN A 137 -0.85 -7.19 5.92
N ASN A 138 -1.90 -6.52 5.43
CA ASN A 138 -3.21 -6.54 6.07
C ASN A 138 -3.86 -7.91 5.99
N SER A 139 -3.83 -8.57 4.82
CA SER A 139 -4.37 -9.92 4.65
C SER A 139 -3.67 -10.94 5.55
N CYS A 140 -2.34 -10.91 5.66
CA CYS A 140 -1.57 -11.80 6.51
C CYS A 140 -1.99 -11.79 7.99
N ARG A 141 -2.69 -10.75 8.46
CA ARG A 141 -3.19 -10.67 9.84
C ARG A 141 -4.45 -11.51 10.08
N TYR A 142 -5.26 -11.68 9.03
CA TYR A 142 -6.59 -12.26 9.13
C TYR A 142 -6.71 -13.59 8.38
N THR A 143 -5.77 -13.89 7.48
CA THR A 143 -5.66 -15.14 6.74
C THR A 143 -5.49 -16.32 7.70
N ARG A 144 -6.23 -17.40 7.46
CA ARG A 144 -6.10 -18.64 8.23
C ARG A 144 -4.96 -19.51 7.73
N SER A 145 -4.90 -19.73 6.40
CA SER A 145 -3.92 -20.62 5.81
C SER A 145 -3.49 -20.23 4.39
N LYS A 146 -4.34 -19.57 3.60
CA LYS A 146 -4.11 -19.33 2.16
C LYS A 146 -4.29 -17.88 1.78
N LEU A 147 -3.30 -17.37 1.06
CA LEU A 147 -3.28 -16.05 0.43
C LEU A 147 -3.01 -16.22 -1.06
N ARG A 148 -3.77 -15.54 -1.91
CA ARG A 148 -3.60 -15.54 -3.35
C ARG A 148 -3.45 -14.12 -3.86
N VAL A 149 -2.46 -13.90 -4.72
CA VAL A 149 -2.31 -12.67 -5.50
C VAL A 149 -2.45 -13.02 -6.96
N ALA A 150 -3.39 -12.39 -7.65
CA ALA A 150 -3.67 -12.67 -9.04
C ALA A 150 -3.70 -11.39 -9.87
N ALA A 151 -3.33 -11.49 -11.14
CA ALA A 151 -3.48 -10.42 -12.12
C ALA A 151 -4.09 -10.94 -13.41
N SER A 152 -4.95 -10.14 -14.00
CA SER A 152 -5.53 -10.36 -15.32
C SER A 152 -5.80 -9.03 -16.01
N ALA A 153 -5.96 -9.05 -17.33
CA ALA A 153 -6.42 -7.90 -18.10
C ALA A 153 -7.58 -8.32 -19.00
N ASP A 154 -8.53 -7.43 -19.15
CA ASP A 154 -9.55 -7.46 -20.18
C ASP A 154 -9.32 -6.35 -21.22
N GLU A 155 -10.31 -5.98 -22.01
CA GLU A 155 -10.19 -4.93 -23.04
C GLU A 155 -10.05 -3.50 -22.45
N LYS A 156 -10.36 -3.30 -21.15
CA LYS A 156 -10.45 -1.99 -20.52
C LYS A 156 -9.52 -1.82 -19.33
N TYR A 157 -9.34 -2.89 -18.55
CA TYR A 157 -8.65 -2.78 -17.28
C TYR A 157 -7.66 -3.93 -17.06
N MET A 158 -6.51 -3.60 -16.53
CA MET A 158 -5.69 -4.53 -15.78
C MET A 158 -6.24 -4.58 -14.35
N THR A 159 -6.50 -5.79 -13.84
CA THR A 159 -7.02 -6.00 -12.49
C THR A 159 -6.08 -6.86 -11.67
N LEU A 160 -5.61 -6.30 -10.57
CA LEU A 160 -4.84 -6.98 -9.52
C LEU A 160 -5.80 -7.38 -8.39
N VAL A 161 -5.68 -8.61 -7.93
CA VAL A 161 -6.54 -9.17 -6.89
C VAL A 161 -5.70 -9.77 -5.78
N VAL A 162 -6.05 -9.47 -4.52
CA VAL A 162 -5.51 -10.13 -3.33
C VAL A 162 -6.69 -10.79 -2.61
N GLU A 163 -6.64 -12.11 -2.46
CA GLU A 163 -7.67 -12.93 -1.79
C GLU A 163 -7.10 -13.71 -0.62
N ASP A 164 -7.88 -13.92 0.41
CA ASP A 164 -7.54 -14.75 1.56
C ASP A 164 -8.69 -15.69 1.97
N ASP A 165 -8.39 -16.63 2.87
CA ASP A 165 -9.35 -17.55 3.48
C ASP A 165 -9.76 -17.14 4.91
N GLY A 166 -9.62 -15.85 5.25
CA GLY A 166 -9.97 -15.27 6.54
C GLY A 166 -11.48 -15.04 6.73
N PRO A 167 -11.85 -14.21 7.71
CA PRO A 167 -13.26 -13.93 8.03
C PRO A 167 -13.94 -12.97 7.03
N GLY A 168 -13.20 -12.39 6.09
CA GLY A 168 -13.71 -11.35 5.20
C GLY A 168 -13.70 -9.95 5.79
N TYR A 169 -14.10 -8.96 4.98
CA TYR A 169 -14.27 -7.58 5.40
C TYR A 169 -15.58 -7.38 6.16
N PRO A 170 -15.58 -6.56 7.23
CA PRO A 170 -16.85 -6.11 7.83
C PRO A 170 -17.72 -5.35 6.83
N ASP A 171 -19.06 -5.50 6.95
CA ASP A 171 -20.02 -4.84 6.06
C ASP A 171 -19.85 -3.31 6.01
N GLU A 172 -19.48 -2.69 7.13
CA GLU A 172 -19.20 -1.25 7.20
C GLU A 172 -18.05 -0.83 6.26
N ILE A 173 -17.01 -1.67 6.15
CA ILE A 173 -15.86 -1.41 5.29
C ILE A 173 -16.23 -1.61 3.82
N LEU A 174 -16.99 -2.69 3.52
CA LEU A 174 -17.48 -2.95 2.16
C LEU A 174 -18.32 -1.79 1.65
N LYS A 175 -19.27 -1.31 2.45
CA LYS A 175 -20.11 -0.16 2.11
C LYS A 175 -19.28 1.11 1.90
N MET A 176 -18.40 1.43 2.86
CA MET A 176 -17.57 2.61 2.79
C MET A 176 -16.74 2.68 1.51
N VAL A 177 -16.10 1.57 1.10
CA VAL A 177 -15.21 1.57 -0.06
C VAL A 177 -15.97 1.47 -1.37
N ASN A 178 -17.04 0.65 -1.45
CA ASN A 178 -17.73 0.36 -2.69
C ASN A 178 -18.83 1.39 -3.05
N GLU A 179 -19.46 2.02 -2.06
CA GLU A 179 -20.50 3.03 -2.28
C GLU A 179 -19.91 4.40 -2.62
N GLU A 180 -18.72 4.71 -2.12
CA GLU A 180 -18.00 5.95 -2.42
C GLU A 180 -17.25 5.91 -3.78
N ARG A 181 -17.87 5.33 -4.82
CA ARG A 181 -17.39 5.43 -6.21
C ARG A 181 -17.30 6.89 -6.72
N SER A 182 -17.91 7.84 -6.01
CA SER A 182 -17.89 9.26 -6.33
C SER A 182 -17.23 10.07 -5.21
N GLU A 183 -16.05 10.58 -5.49
CA GLU A 183 -15.40 11.80 -4.99
C GLU A 183 -14.81 11.85 -3.57
N SER A 184 -15.16 11.04 -2.60
CA SER A 184 -14.65 11.29 -1.23
C SER A 184 -14.66 10.08 -0.31
N ILE A 185 -13.73 9.12 -0.48
CA ILE A 185 -13.38 8.27 0.67
C ILE A 185 -12.78 9.19 1.74
N LYS A 186 -13.57 9.64 2.72
CA LYS A 186 -13.04 10.41 3.84
C LYS A 186 -12.45 9.47 4.88
N PRO A 187 -11.21 9.68 5.32
CA PRO A 187 -10.62 8.88 6.38
C PRO A 187 -11.51 8.93 7.63
N GLN A 188 -12.18 7.85 7.99
CA GLN A 188 -12.92 7.77 9.24
C GLN A 188 -11.97 7.28 10.33
N MET A 189 -11.55 8.18 11.21
CA MET A 189 -10.76 7.85 12.40
C MET A 189 -11.63 7.12 13.43
N LYS A 190 -11.85 5.80 13.25
CA LYS A 190 -12.34 4.94 14.35
C LYS A 190 -11.14 4.31 15.07
N ARG A 191 -11.25 4.21 16.42
CA ARG A 191 -10.23 3.61 17.30
C ARG A 191 -9.62 2.34 16.67
N ASN A 192 -8.31 2.37 16.38
CA ASN A 192 -7.47 1.28 15.85
C ASN A 192 -7.58 0.90 14.36
N ARG A 193 -8.36 1.58 13.51
CA ARG A 193 -8.37 1.38 12.06
C ARG A 193 -8.48 2.74 11.37
N THR A 194 -7.40 3.22 10.81
CA THR A 194 -7.38 4.57 10.20
C THR A 194 -8.09 4.62 8.84
N GLY A 195 -8.36 3.47 8.20
CA GLY A 195 -8.89 3.44 6.83
C GLY A 195 -7.98 4.08 5.79
N LEU A 196 -6.82 4.57 6.22
CA LEU A 196 -5.92 5.38 5.40
C LEU A 196 -5.33 4.58 4.24
N GLY A 197 -5.02 3.28 4.45
CA GLY A 197 -4.52 2.41 3.38
C GLY A 197 -5.50 2.26 2.23
N MET A 198 -6.80 2.08 2.52
CA MET A 198 -7.84 2.00 1.48
C MET A 198 -8.07 3.35 0.79
N TYR A 199 -8.03 4.44 1.56
CA TYR A 199 -8.08 5.79 1.00
C TYR A 199 -6.91 6.03 0.04
N PHE A 200 -5.70 5.67 0.46
CA PHE A 200 -4.48 5.78 -0.33
C PHE A 200 -4.55 4.93 -1.61
N ALA A 201 -4.96 3.66 -1.49
CA ALA A 201 -5.16 2.78 -2.64
C ALA A 201 -6.18 3.35 -3.63
N GLY A 202 -7.29 3.89 -3.14
CA GLY A 202 -8.31 4.55 -3.95
C GLY A 202 -7.79 5.82 -4.63
N ALA A 203 -7.00 6.64 -3.93
CA ALA A 203 -6.38 7.84 -4.50
C ALA A 203 -5.39 7.49 -5.61
N ILE A 204 -4.52 6.50 -5.40
CA ILE A 204 -3.58 6.01 -6.43
C ILE A 204 -4.35 5.46 -7.63
N ALA A 205 -5.36 4.61 -7.39
CA ALA A 205 -6.16 4.04 -8.46
C ALA A 205 -6.77 5.14 -9.35
N ARG A 206 -7.42 6.14 -8.74
CA ARG A 206 -8.04 7.26 -9.48
C ARG A 206 -7.05 8.09 -10.28
N ASN A 207 -5.80 8.20 -9.84
CA ASN A 207 -4.76 8.94 -10.57
C ASN A 207 -4.18 8.14 -11.76
N HIS A 208 -4.40 6.82 -11.82
CA HIS A 208 -4.15 6.04 -13.02
C HIS A 208 -5.29 6.28 -14.01
N THR A 209 -5.02 7.08 -15.04
CA THR A 209 -6.00 7.41 -16.06
C THR A 209 -5.47 7.04 -17.45
N ASN A 210 -6.37 6.62 -18.35
CA ASN A 210 -6.03 6.39 -19.75
C ASN A 210 -6.35 7.63 -20.60
N LYS A 211 -6.00 7.58 -21.88
CA LYS A 211 -6.24 8.66 -22.85
C LYS A 211 -7.71 8.97 -23.13
N PHE A 212 -8.62 8.09 -22.73
CA PHE A 212 -10.06 8.25 -22.90
C PHE A 212 -10.73 8.90 -21.68
N GLY A 213 -9.97 9.13 -20.59
CA GLY A 213 -10.48 9.72 -19.36
C GLY A 213 -11.03 8.69 -18.36
N ASP A 214 -10.91 7.38 -18.66
CA ASP A 214 -11.25 6.37 -17.67
C ASP A 214 -10.21 6.39 -16.55
N SER A 215 -10.65 6.19 -15.31
CA SER A 215 -9.78 6.14 -14.13
C SER A 215 -9.84 4.77 -13.47
N GLY A 216 -8.74 4.43 -12.78
CA GLY A 216 -8.70 3.22 -11.97
C GLY A 216 -9.58 3.31 -10.73
N HIS A 217 -9.86 2.17 -10.14
CA HIS A 217 -10.67 2.06 -8.93
C HIS A 217 -10.28 0.85 -8.10
N ILE A 218 -10.69 0.85 -6.83
CA ILE A 218 -10.60 -0.32 -5.96
C ILE A 218 -12.00 -0.85 -5.69
N TYR A 219 -12.08 -2.15 -5.41
CA TYR A 219 -13.32 -2.82 -5.03
C TYR A 219 -13.04 -3.89 -3.98
N LEU A 220 -13.89 -3.97 -2.97
CA LEU A 220 -13.82 -4.97 -1.91
C LEU A 220 -15.02 -5.91 -1.97
N SER A 221 -14.78 -7.19 -1.76
CA SER A 221 -15.84 -8.18 -1.61
C SER A 221 -15.43 -9.27 -0.61
N ASN A 222 -16.40 -10.07 -0.22
CA ASN A 222 -16.19 -11.31 0.53
C ASN A 222 -16.57 -12.50 -0.35
N GLY A 223 -16.03 -13.66 0.00
CA GLY A 223 -16.28 -14.92 -0.68
C GLY A 223 -15.14 -15.32 -1.62
N GLY A 224 -15.00 -14.71 -2.77
CA GLY A 224 -13.93 -15.01 -3.70
C GLY A 224 -13.65 -16.52 -3.89
N ASN A 225 -12.50 -16.87 -4.46
CA ASN A 225 -12.12 -18.28 -4.65
C ASN A 225 -11.66 -18.97 -3.34
N LEU A 226 -11.20 -18.18 -2.36
CA LEU A 226 -10.69 -18.68 -1.08
C LEU A 226 -11.72 -18.56 0.06
N GLY A 227 -12.84 -17.87 -0.18
CA GLY A 227 -13.96 -17.76 0.76
C GLY A 227 -13.86 -16.65 1.80
N GLY A 228 -12.72 -15.96 1.90
CA GLY A 228 -12.50 -14.85 2.82
C GLY A 228 -12.62 -13.48 2.18
N SER A 229 -11.67 -12.58 2.45
CA SER A 229 -11.66 -11.25 1.86
C SER A 229 -11.10 -11.23 0.44
N ARG A 230 -11.57 -10.30 -0.37
CA ARG A 230 -11.05 -10.03 -1.71
C ARG A 230 -10.93 -8.53 -1.93
N PHE A 231 -9.71 -8.07 -2.14
CA PHE A 231 -9.36 -6.74 -2.61
C PHE A 231 -9.10 -6.79 -4.12
N SER A 232 -9.60 -5.83 -4.85
CA SER A 232 -9.33 -5.67 -6.28
C SER A 232 -8.89 -4.23 -6.58
N LEU A 233 -7.80 -4.09 -7.33
CA LEU A 233 -7.32 -2.84 -7.89
C LEU A 233 -7.42 -2.93 -9.41
N SER A 234 -8.23 -2.08 -10.03
CA SER A 234 -8.38 -1.99 -11.48
C SER A 234 -7.72 -0.72 -12.00
N ILE A 235 -6.83 -0.86 -12.99
CA ILE A 235 -6.10 0.21 -13.67
C ILE A 235 -6.51 0.20 -15.13
N PRO A 236 -6.94 1.34 -15.74
CA PRO A 236 -7.38 1.39 -17.12
C PRO A 236 -6.20 1.20 -18.09
N LEU A 237 -6.46 0.50 -19.21
CA LEU A 237 -5.50 0.22 -20.28
C LEU A 237 -5.53 1.26 -21.39
#